data_a20379ed1e5fdaff4326b9a14a30eb8f
#
_entry.id   a20379ed1e5fdaff4326b9a14a30eb8f
#
_cell.length_a   1.000
_cell.length_b   1.000
_cell.length_c   1.000
_cell.angle_alpha   90.00
_cell.angle_beta   90.00
_cell.angle_gamma   90.00
#
_symmetry.space_group_name_H-M   'P 1'
#
loop_
_entity.id
_entity.type
_entity.pdbx_description
1 polymer ?
#
loop_
_entity_poly.entity_id
_entity_poly.type
_entity_poly.pdbx_seq_one_letter_code
_entity_poly.pdbx_strand_id
1 'polypeptide(L)'
;MTFISQLSQDNGNITLNKFDGTSFPRFNPNHTGSDIVKVCFLDLETTGLDKIDDKIIELALKLVAIDRNNGELLGVIAEYQSFHDPNELIDEKITLINGINNEMVQGYSIDWDEVNNLISTADIILAHNASFDRAFMDRYLSLSTEKIWSCSISDIDWLKRGF
;
A
#
# COMPACT_ATOMS: atom_id res chain seq x y z
N MET A 1 -8.84 9.14 -0.71
CA MET A 1 -9.11 8.73 0.71
C MET A 1 -8.53 9.78 1.66
N THR A 2 -9.18 10.10 2.77
CA THR A 2 -8.66 11.09 3.73
C THR A 2 -8.11 10.34 4.94
N PHE A 3 -6.81 10.42 5.15
CA PHE A 3 -6.15 9.79 6.29
C PHE A 3 -6.10 10.73 7.50
N ILE A 4 -6.15 10.15 8.68
CA ILE A 4 -6.01 10.86 9.95
C ILE A 4 -4.55 10.72 10.37
N SER A 5 -3.84 11.85 10.51
CA SER A 5 -2.44 11.88 10.93
C SER A 5 -2.26 11.89 12.44
N GLN A 6 -3.24 12.42 13.15
CA GLN A 6 -3.18 12.56 14.60
C GLN A 6 -4.57 12.51 15.21
N LEU A 7 -4.68 11.83 16.33
CA LEU A 7 -5.86 11.84 17.20
C LEU A 7 -5.46 12.49 18.53
N SER A 8 -6.18 13.52 18.92
CA SER A 8 -6.04 14.14 20.25
C SER A 8 -7.37 14.12 20.97
N GLN A 9 -7.33 13.92 22.30
CA GLN A 9 -8.51 13.95 23.16
C GLN A 9 -8.31 15.02 24.23
N ASP A 10 -9.24 15.95 24.30
CA ASP A 10 -9.29 17.00 25.32
C ASP A 10 -10.73 17.22 25.78
N ASN A 11 -10.95 17.21 27.11
CA ASN A 11 -12.25 17.46 27.74
C ASN A 11 -13.44 16.70 27.13
N GLY A 12 -13.24 15.45 26.71
CA GLY A 12 -14.25 14.62 26.08
C GLY A 12 -14.46 14.88 24.58
N ASN A 13 -13.73 15.82 24.00
CA ASN A 13 -13.70 16.01 22.54
C ASN A 13 -12.59 15.19 21.91
N ILE A 14 -12.90 14.58 20.77
CA ILE A 14 -11.91 13.89 19.94
C ILE A 14 -11.66 14.74 18.71
N THR A 15 -10.41 15.13 18.51
CA THR A 15 -9.98 15.86 17.31
C THR A 15 -9.22 14.92 16.38
N LEU A 16 -9.68 14.84 15.14
CA LEU A 16 -9.05 14.08 14.08
C LEU A 16 -8.37 15.06 13.12
N ASN A 17 -7.05 15.02 13.06
CA ASN A 17 -6.30 15.85 12.11
C ASN A 17 -6.08 15.07 10.81
N LYS A 18 -6.42 15.71 9.69
CA LYS A 18 -6.16 15.16 8.37
C LYS A 18 -4.66 14.98 8.16
N PHE A 19 -4.26 13.85 7.59
CA PHE A 19 -2.90 13.67 7.09
C PHE A 19 -2.66 14.68 5.96
N ASP A 20 -1.61 15.48 6.09
CA ASP A 20 -1.29 16.60 5.20
C ASP A 20 -0.38 16.19 4.02
N GLY A 21 -0.04 14.89 3.93
CA GLY A 21 0.86 14.38 2.90
C GLY A 21 2.33 14.70 3.18
N THR A 22 2.69 15.06 4.42
CA THR A 22 4.09 15.28 4.77
C THR A 22 4.97 14.13 4.30
N SER A 23 6.05 14.49 3.61
CA SER A 23 7.01 13.52 3.11
C SER A 23 7.76 12.89 4.28
N PHE A 24 7.79 11.57 4.31
CA PHE A 24 8.68 10.84 5.20
C PHE A 24 10.14 11.06 4.77
N PRO A 25 11.12 10.99 5.71
CA PRO A 25 12.53 11.12 5.36
C PRO A 25 12.94 10.02 4.39
N ARG A 26 13.85 10.35 3.47
CA ARG A 26 14.48 9.34 2.62
C ARG A 26 15.44 8.49 3.45
N PHE A 27 15.44 7.19 3.18
CA PHE A 27 16.37 6.28 3.84
C PHE A 27 17.82 6.59 3.46
N ASN A 28 18.69 6.67 4.47
CA ASN A 28 20.12 6.83 4.25
C ASN A 28 20.78 5.45 4.06
N PRO A 29 21.27 5.10 2.85
CA PRO A 29 21.88 3.79 2.61
C PRO A 29 23.16 3.54 3.41
N ASN A 30 23.77 4.59 3.97
CA ASN A 30 24.93 4.48 4.85
C ASN A 30 24.55 4.33 6.33
N HIS A 31 23.26 4.14 6.63
CA HIS A 31 22.80 3.90 8.00
C HIS A 31 23.46 2.65 8.57
N THR A 32 24.02 2.77 9.78
CA THR A 32 24.70 1.68 10.48
C THR A 32 24.11 1.48 11.86
N GLY A 33 24.18 0.26 12.38
CA GLY A 33 23.83 -0.03 13.78
C GLY A 33 22.43 -0.52 14.04
N SER A 34 21.59 -0.68 12.99
CA SER A 34 20.24 -1.21 13.12
C SER A 34 20.09 -2.55 12.40
N ASP A 35 19.26 -3.43 12.95
CA ASP A 35 18.73 -4.60 12.25
C ASP A 35 17.54 -4.14 11.40
N ILE A 36 17.78 -3.93 10.11
CA ILE A 36 16.83 -3.31 9.19
C ILE A 36 15.93 -4.37 8.59
N VAL A 37 14.61 -4.13 8.65
CA VAL A 37 13.61 -4.83 7.84
C VAL A 37 13.04 -3.86 6.80
N LYS A 38 12.94 -4.33 5.56
CA LYS A 38 12.36 -3.57 4.44
C LYS A 38 10.92 -3.99 4.25
N VAL A 39 10.00 -3.08 4.49
CA VAL A 39 8.58 -3.31 4.38
C VAL A 39 8.03 -2.56 3.17
N CYS A 40 7.36 -3.29 2.27
CA CYS A 40 6.64 -2.72 1.15
C CYS A 40 5.15 -2.56 1.54
N PHE A 41 4.72 -1.35 1.79
CA PHE A 41 3.28 -1.04 1.87
C PHE A 41 2.72 -1.04 0.45
N LEU A 42 1.61 -1.75 0.26
CA LEU A 42 0.98 -1.91 -1.05
C LEU A 42 -0.53 -1.70 -0.92
N ASP A 43 -1.10 -1.05 -1.91
CA ASP A 43 -2.52 -0.81 -2.04
C ASP A 43 -2.93 -0.86 -3.51
N LEU A 44 -4.11 -1.43 -3.79
CA LEU A 44 -4.67 -1.57 -5.13
C LEU A 44 -6.05 -0.96 -5.23
N GLU A 45 -6.34 -0.35 -6.38
CA GLU A 45 -7.71 -0.10 -6.81
C GLU A 45 -8.02 -1.01 -8.01
N THR A 46 -9.27 -1.49 -8.07
CA THR A 46 -9.68 -2.52 -9.04
C THR A 46 -11.03 -2.18 -9.66
N THR A 47 -11.36 -2.85 -10.77
CA THR A 47 -12.69 -2.70 -11.43
C THR A 47 -13.83 -3.33 -10.62
N GLY A 48 -13.51 -4.11 -9.58
CA GLY A 48 -14.46 -4.77 -8.69
C GLY A 48 -13.79 -5.68 -7.68
N LEU A 49 -14.56 -6.55 -7.04
CA LEU A 49 -14.10 -7.41 -5.95
C LEU A 49 -13.78 -8.86 -6.38
N ASP A 50 -14.07 -9.21 -7.63
CA ASP A 50 -13.82 -10.55 -8.13
C ASP A 50 -12.34 -10.74 -8.43
N LYS A 51 -11.71 -11.61 -7.63
CA LYS A 51 -10.27 -11.87 -7.70
C LYS A 51 -9.84 -12.61 -8.98
N ILE A 52 -10.78 -13.08 -9.80
CA ILE A 52 -10.53 -13.82 -11.04
C ILE A 52 -10.74 -12.92 -12.26
N ASP A 53 -11.89 -12.25 -12.32
CA ASP A 53 -12.33 -11.52 -13.52
C ASP A 53 -11.97 -10.03 -13.47
N ASP A 54 -12.08 -9.39 -12.29
CA ASP A 54 -11.77 -7.98 -12.15
C ASP A 54 -10.28 -7.66 -12.32
N LYS A 55 -9.97 -6.41 -12.67
CA LYS A 55 -8.64 -5.95 -13.05
C LYS A 55 -8.15 -4.83 -12.15
N ILE A 56 -6.83 -4.75 -12.00
CA ILE A 56 -6.18 -3.62 -11.33
C ILE A 56 -6.34 -2.39 -12.21
N ILE A 57 -6.71 -1.26 -11.61
CA ILE A 57 -6.79 0.07 -12.26
C ILE A 57 -5.85 1.09 -11.64
N GLU A 58 -5.34 0.85 -10.43
CA GLU A 58 -4.26 1.60 -9.82
C GLU A 58 -3.44 0.68 -8.92
N LEU A 59 -2.13 0.89 -8.91
CA LEU A 59 -1.21 0.26 -7.98
C LEU A 59 -0.36 1.35 -7.34
N ALA A 60 -0.31 1.35 -6.01
CA ALA A 60 0.59 2.17 -5.23
C ALA A 60 1.41 1.31 -4.28
N LEU A 61 2.72 1.58 -4.21
CA LEU A 61 3.59 0.95 -3.23
C LEU A 61 4.62 1.92 -2.68
N LYS A 62 5.00 1.67 -1.43
CA LYS A 62 6.04 2.43 -0.74
C LYS A 62 6.93 1.48 0.04
N LEU A 63 8.17 1.37 -0.39
CA LEU A 63 9.19 0.56 0.25
C LEU A 63 9.92 1.40 1.30
N VAL A 64 9.90 0.94 2.55
CA VAL A 64 10.52 1.64 3.68
C VAL A 64 11.50 0.76 4.42
N ALA A 65 12.46 1.41 5.08
CA ALA A 65 13.36 0.78 6.04
C ALA A 65 12.86 1.03 7.46
N ILE A 66 12.75 -0.02 8.25
CA ILE A 66 12.31 0.01 9.66
C ILE A 66 13.38 -0.67 10.52
N ASP A 67 13.70 -0.09 11.67
CA ASP A 67 14.52 -0.76 12.68
C ASP A 67 13.67 -1.87 13.33
N ARG A 68 14.09 -3.12 13.16
CA ARG A 68 13.38 -4.30 13.67
C ARG A 68 13.28 -4.33 15.19
N ASN A 69 14.22 -3.70 15.90
CA ASN A 69 14.29 -3.78 17.35
C ASN A 69 13.25 -2.89 18.06
N ASN A 70 12.94 -1.74 17.47
CA ASN A 70 12.07 -0.75 18.09
C ASN A 70 10.88 -0.31 17.22
N GLY A 71 10.84 -0.72 15.93
CA GLY A 71 9.79 -0.35 14.97
C GLY A 71 9.94 1.07 14.41
N GLU A 72 11.07 1.74 14.63
CA GLU A 72 11.30 3.10 14.13
C GLU A 72 11.40 3.12 12.61
N LEU A 73 10.69 4.05 11.97
CA LEU A 73 10.80 4.33 10.54
C LEU A 73 12.13 5.05 10.25
N LEU A 74 13.05 4.35 9.62
CA LEU A 74 14.36 4.90 9.22
C LEU A 74 14.29 5.71 7.93
N GLY A 75 13.28 5.49 7.10
CA GLY A 75 13.00 6.30 5.92
C GLY A 75 12.46 5.51 4.74
N VAL A 76 12.06 6.27 3.71
CA VAL A 76 11.54 5.74 2.44
C VAL A 76 12.71 5.39 1.53
N ILE A 77 12.76 4.12 1.10
CA ILE A 77 13.74 3.61 0.13
C ILE A 77 13.30 3.97 -1.28
N ALA A 78 12.05 3.62 -1.62
CA ALA A 78 11.47 3.87 -2.93
C ALA A 78 9.94 3.93 -2.83
N GLU A 79 9.32 4.50 -3.85
CA GLU A 79 7.88 4.55 -4.00
C GLU A 79 7.52 4.49 -5.49
N TYR A 80 6.39 3.86 -5.78
CA TYR A 80 5.83 3.71 -7.11
C TYR A 80 4.32 3.90 -7.06
N GLN A 81 3.76 4.56 -8.04
CA GLN A 81 2.32 4.66 -8.24
C GLN A 81 2.03 4.78 -9.73
N SER A 82 1.07 4.02 -10.22
CA SER A 82 0.60 4.13 -11.60
C SER A 82 -0.86 3.71 -11.71
N PHE A 83 -1.59 4.39 -12.57
CA PHE A 83 -2.83 3.88 -13.13
C PHE A 83 -2.53 2.74 -14.12
N HIS A 84 -3.58 1.96 -14.40
CA HIS A 84 -3.56 0.89 -15.39
C HIS A 84 -4.87 0.86 -16.14
N ASP A 85 -4.80 0.94 -17.46
CA ASP A 85 -5.97 0.82 -18.33
C ASP A 85 -6.43 -0.65 -18.35
N PRO A 86 -7.63 -0.96 -17.81
CA PRO A 86 -8.13 -2.32 -17.78
C PRO A 86 -8.56 -2.84 -19.17
N ASN A 87 -8.53 -1.98 -20.21
CA ASN A 87 -9.08 -2.23 -21.54
C ASN A 87 -10.56 -2.63 -21.53
N GLU A 88 -11.30 -2.15 -20.54
CA GLU A 88 -12.76 -2.30 -20.40
C GLU A 88 -13.32 -1.09 -19.64
N LEU A 89 -14.62 -0.90 -19.67
CA LEU A 89 -15.25 0.22 -18.97
C LEU A 89 -15.29 -0.04 -17.46
N ILE A 90 -14.82 0.95 -16.71
CA ILE A 90 -14.97 0.98 -15.25
C ILE A 90 -16.43 1.34 -14.94
N ASP A 91 -17.10 0.50 -14.13
CA ASP A 91 -18.47 0.76 -13.68
C ASP A 91 -18.53 2.07 -12.89
N GLU A 92 -19.56 2.86 -13.13
CA GLU A 92 -19.79 4.13 -12.45
C GLU A 92 -19.83 3.98 -10.91
N LYS A 93 -20.30 2.82 -10.41
CA LYS A 93 -20.30 2.51 -8.99
C LYS A 93 -18.89 2.39 -8.41
N ILE A 94 -17.95 1.86 -9.18
CA ILE A 94 -16.54 1.76 -8.78
C ILE A 94 -15.93 3.17 -8.74
N THR A 95 -16.18 3.98 -9.78
CA THR A 95 -15.77 5.39 -9.80
C THR A 95 -16.31 6.18 -8.59
N LEU A 96 -17.53 5.91 -8.16
CA LEU A 96 -18.11 6.54 -6.96
C LEU A 96 -17.40 6.12 -5.65
N ILE A 97 -16.81 4.94 -5.61
CA ILE A 97 -16.10 4.41 -4.42
C ILE A 97 -14.68 4.96 -4.34
N ASN A 98 -13.89 4.83 -5.43
CA ASN A 98 -12.47 5.14 -5.42
C ASN A 98 -12.09 6.45 -6.14
N GLY A 99 -13.01 7.05 -6.89
CA GLY A 99 -12.80 8.29 -7.63
C GLY A 99 -12.12 8.13 -8.98
N ILE A 100 -11.77 6.89 -9.38
CA ILE A 100 -11.06 6.62 -10.64
C ILE A 100 -12.07 6.39 -11.75
N ASN A 101 -11.92 7.10 -12.86
CA ASN A 101 -12.76 6.97 -14.03
C ASN A 101 -11.98 6.54 -15.27
N ASN A 102 -12.70 6.22 -16.36
CA ASN A 102 -12.10 5.75 -17.60
C ASN A 102 -11.06 6.71 -18.20
N GLU A 103 -11.28 8.03 -18.11
CA GLU A 103 -10.37 9.02 -18.66
C GLU A 103 -9.04 9.06 -17.92
N MET A 104 -9.06 8.81 -16.60
CA MET A 104 -7.86 8.81 -15.75
C MET A 104 -6.92 7.65 -16.04
N VAL A 105 -7.46 6.49 -16.41
CA VAL A 105 -6.67 5.28 -16.63
C VAL A 105 -6.28 5.06 -18.07
N GLN A 106 -6.94 5.75 -19.01
CA GLN A 106 -6.78 5.54 -20.44
C GLN A 106 -5.31 5.67 -20.88
N GLY A 107 -4.79 4.60 -21.46
CA GLY A 107 -3.43 4.53 -22.00
C GLY A 107 -2.33 4.38 -20.95
N TYR A 108 -2.66 4.30 -19.68
CA TYR A 108 -1.69 3.99 -18.63
C TYR A 108 -1.44 2.49 -18.53
N SER A 109 -0.23 2.13 -18.16
CA SER A 109 0.16 0.74 -17.89
C SER A 109 1.14 0.71 -16.72
N ILE A 110 0.93 -0.23 -15.81
CA ILE A 110 1.87 -0.52 -14.73
C ILE A 110 3.16 -1.07 -15.34
N ASP A 111 4.30 -0.51 -14.94
CA ASP A 111 5.63 -1.09 -15.22
C ASP A 111 5.89 -2.25 -14.25
N TRP A 112 5.55 -3.44 -14.69
CA TRP A 112 5.68 -4.65 -13.88
C TRP A 112 7.14 -5.03 -13.60
N ASP A 113 8.09 -4.62 -14.43
CA ASP A 113 9.52 -4.84 -14.17
C ASP A 113 9.99 -3.94 -13.02
N GLU A 114 9.57 -2.68 -12.98
CA GLU A 114 9.85 -1.79 -11.85
C GLU A 114 9.20 -2.30 -10.57
N VAL A 115 7.92 -2.67 -10.61
CA VAL A 115 7.19 -3.25 -9.47
C VAL A 115 7.89 -4.51 -8.96
N ASN A 116 8.30 -5.41 -9.87
CA ASN A 116 9.03 -6.62 -9.51
C ASN A 116 10.36 -6.32 -8.81
N ASN A 117 11.12 -5.36 -9.31
CA ASN A 117 12.39 -4.94 -8.72
C ASN A 117 12.19 -4.40 -7.29
N LEU A 118 11.17 -3.57 -7.08
CA LEU A 118 10.86 -3.02 -5.77
C LEU A 118 10.40 -4.11 -4.78
N ILE A 119 9.48 -4.97 -5.20
CA ILE A 119 9.00 -6.09 -4.38
C ILE A 119 10.12 -7.10 -4.10
N SER A 120 11.05 -7.34 -5.04
CA SER A 120 12.19 -8.22 -4.80
C SER A 120 13.04 -7.78 -3.64
N THR A 121 13.16 -6.47 -3.46
CA THR A 121 13.95 -5.83 -2.40
C THR A 121 13.28 -5.90 -1.03
N ALA A 122 11.95 -6.05 -0.97
CA ALA A 122 11.19 -6.10 0.28
C ALA A 122 11.38 -7.44 1.00
N ASP A 123 11.47 -7.40 2.33
CA ASP A 123 11.40 -8.57 3.20
C ASP A 123 9.94 -8.99 3.44
N ILE A 124 9.05 -8.01 3.55
CA ILE A 124 7.63 -8.19 3.84
C ILE A 124 6.80 -7.25 2.96
N ILE A 125 5.68 -7.74 2.43
CA ILE A 125 4.64 -6.91 1.83
C ILE A 125 3.52 -6.73 2.86
N LEU A 126 3.08 -5.51 3.07
CA LEU A 126 2.00 -5.17 4.00
C LEU A 126 0.89 -4.44 3.27
N ALA A 127 -0.34 -4.93 3.40
CA ALA A 127 -1.54 -4.29 2.86
C ALA A 127 -2.67 -4.25 3.89
N HIS A 128 -3.66 -3.39 3.65
CA HIS A 128 -4.88 -3.34 4.45
C HIS A 128 -5.91 -4.29 3.83
N ASN A 129 -6.29 -5.37 4.55
CA ASN A 129 -7.01 -6.53 3.99
C ASN A 129 -6.18 -7.29 2.93
N ALA A 130 -4.93 -7.59 3.26
CA ALA A 130 -3.92 -8.14 2.34
C ALA A 130 -4.36 -9.36 1.52
N SER A 131 -5.37 -10.12 1.96
CA SER A 131 -5.93 -11.23 1.19
C SER A 131 -6.59 -10.80 -0.12
N PHE A 132 -7.01 -9.54 -0.20
CA PHE A 132 -7.56 -8.94 -1.41
C PHE A 132 -6.42 -8.59 -2.38
N ASP A 133 -5.51 -7.72 -1.96
CA ASP A 133 -4.41 -7.24 -2.80
C ASP A 133 -3.53 -8.39 -3.30
N ARG A 134 -3.19 -9.32 -2.40
CA ARG A 134 -2.39 -10.49 -2.75
C ARG A 134 -3.00 -11.30 -3.88
N ALA A 135 -4.32 -11.53 -3.83
CA ALA A 135 -4.97 -12.35 -4.86
C ALA A 135 -4.91 -11.73 -6.26
N PHE A 136 -4.93 -10.40 -6.36
CA PHE A 136 -4.69 -9.70 -7.62
C PHE A 136 -3.21 -9.74 -8.00
N MET A 137 -2.30 -9.41 -7.07
CA MET A 137 -0.86 -9.39 -7.34
C MET A 137 -0.33 -10.74 -7.81
N ASP A 138 -0.80 -11.85 -7.23
CA ASP A 138 -0.39 -13.21 -7.61
C ASP A 138 -0.72 -13.56 -9.07
N ARG A 139 -1.67 -12.85 -9.70
CA ARG A 139 -2.02 -13.03 -11.12
C ARG A 139 -1.04 -12.34 -12.07
N TYR A 140 -0.45 -11.22 -11.63
CA TYR A 140 0.43 -10.39 -12.46
C TYR A 140 1.90 -10.63 -12.18
N LEU A 141 2.23 -11.08 -10.97
CA LEU A 141 3.61 -11.16 -10.50
C LEU A 141 3.86 -12.46 -9.72
N SER A 142 4.54 -13.41 -10.34
CA SER A 142 4.87 -14.70 -9.70
C SER A 142 5.64 -14.56 -8.40
N LEU A 143 6.52 -13.55 -8.31
CA LEU A 143 7.27 -13.23 -7.10
C LEU A 143 6.36 -12.93 -5.89
N SER A 144 5.16 -12.41 -6.11
CA SER A 144 4.17 -12.14 -5.06
C SER A 144 3.84 -13.39 -4.25
N THR A 145 3.76 -14.55 -4.92
CA THR A 145 3.43 -15.83 -4.27
C THR A 145 4.52 -16.31 -3.31
N GLU A 146 5.77 -15.88 -3.52
CA GLU A 146 6.95 -16.28 -2.75
C GLU A 146 7.22 -15.34 -1.56
N LYS A 147 6.64 -14.14 -1.57
CA LYS A 147 6.84 -13.13 -0.52
C LYS A 147 6.02 -13.41 0.74
N ILE A 148 6.56 -12.93 1.86
CA ILE A 148 5.81 -12.87 3.12
C ILE A 148 4.84 -11.70 3.02
N TRP A 149 3.55 -11.98 3.21
CA TRP A 149 2.51 -10.98 3.30
C TRP A 149 2.05 -10.79 4.75
N SER A 150 1.79 -9.56 5.12
CA SER A 150 1.21 -9.17 6.40
C SER A 150 -0.03 -8.30 6.17
N CYS A 151 -1.01 -8.45 7.04
CA CYS A 151 -2.30 -7.78 6.97
C CYS A 151 -2.50 -6.86 8.15
N SER A 152 -2.70 -5.56 7.91
CA SER A 152 -2.94 -4.62 9.00
C SER A 152 -4.29 -4.81 9.72
N ILE A 153 -5.21 -5.62 9.16
CA ILE A 153 -6.47 -5.97 9.81
C ILE A 153 -6.30 -7.22 10.68
N SER A 154 -5.81 -8.32 10.08
CA SER A 154 -5.83 -9.65 10.73
C SER A 154 -4.63 -9.94 11.62
N ASP A 155 -3.46 -9.32 11.33
CA ASP A 155 -2.21 -9.63 12.03
C ASP A 155 -1.95 -8.70 13.22
N ILE A 156 -2.79 -7.67 13.38
CA ILE A 156 -2.71 -6.73 14.51
C ILE A 156 -3.95 -6.90 15.39
N ASP A 157 -3.73 -7.24 16.66
CA ASP A 157 -4.80 -7.26 17.66
C ASP A 157 -5.07 -5.82 18.15
N TRP A 158 -5.89 -5.11 17.40
CA TRP A 158 -6.25 -3.72 17.66
C TRP A 158 -6.93 -3.55 19.02
N LEU A 159 -7.78 -4.52 19.44
CA LEU A 159 -8.46 -4.46 20.73
C LEU A 159 -7.48 -4.54 21.91
N LYS A 160 -6.44 -5.37 21.82
CA LYS A 160 -5.38 -5.41 22.86
C LYS A 160 -4.52 -4.16 22.88
N ARG A 161 -4.51 -3.39 21.78
CA ARG A 161 -3.79 -2.11 21.68
C ARG A 161 -4.65 -0.91 22.08
N GLY A 162 -5.94 -1.12 22.40
CA GLY A 162 -6.84 -0.08 22.90
C GLY A 162 -7.59 0.68 21.81
N PHE A 163 -7.70 0.10 20.60
CA PHE A 163 -8.46 0.66 19.47
C PHE A 163 -9.79 -0.08 19.24
#